data_5a17afdec181de6be94282440a80b9bb
#
_entry.id   5a17afdec181de6be94282440a80b9bb
#
_cell.length_a   1.000
_cell.length_b   1.000
_cell.length_c   1.000
_cell.angle_alpha   90.00
_cell.angle_beta   90.00
_cell.angle_gamma   90.00
#
_symmetry.space_group_name_H-M   'P 1'
#
loop_
_entity.id
_entity.type
_entity.pdbx_description
1 polymer ?
#
loop_
_entity_poly.entity_id
_entity_poly.type
_entity_poly.pdbx_seq_one_letter_code
_entity_poly.pdbx_strand_id
1 'polypeptide(L)'
;MLVLAFDTATPAVTAALHDGERVLAESTTVDARRHGELLVPTIETVLREAGATLADVTVVVAGAGPGPYTGLRVGLMTAQALATSLGVPAYGVCTLDAVAYGSGLSEPFLVATDARRKEVFWGHYEDMRTRLSGPAVSRPHDLPADLPLVGAGARMYAEVVGASRLLDAPEYPFAGALASLAAEQLGEPDVREVVESGTHPVLSLPRPVYLRRPDAQVPAAPKKVGT
;
A
#
# COMPACT_ATOMS: atom_id res chain seq x y z
N MET A 1 17.28 2.31 -14.13
CA MET A 1 16.57 2.47 -12.84
C MET A 1 16.21 1.08 -12.34
N LEU A 2 16.42 0.76 -11.06
CA LEU A 2 15.95 -0.47 -10.43
C LEU A 2 15.14 -0.10 -9.18
N VAL A 3 13.83 -0.32 -9.22
CA VAL A 3 12.88 0.00 -8.16
C VAL A 3 12.64 -1.24 -7.31
N LEU A 4 12.91 -1.16 -6.02
CA LEU A 4 12.45 -2.15 -5.04
C LEU A 4 11.16 -1.63 -4.40
N ALA A 5 10.06 -2.30 -4.65
CA ALA A 5 8.75 -1.96 -4.10
C ALA A 5 8.24 -3.04 -3.15
N PHE A 6 7.52 -2.64 -2.07
CA PHE A 6 6.86 -3.57 -1.16
C PHE A 6 5.70 -2.91 -0.41
N ASP A 7 4.74 -3.72 0.03
CA ASP A 7 3.62 -3.29 0.87
C ASP A 7 3.39 -4.28 2.02
N THR A 8 3.05 -3.76 3.19
CA THR A 8 2.71 -4.50 4.40
C THR A 8 1.50 -3.88 5.13
N ALA A 9 0.76 -3.02 4.43
CA ALA A 9 -0.40 -2.32 5.01
C ALA A 9 -1.69 -3.18 5.03
N THR A 10 -1.66 -4.36 4.44
CA THR A 10 -2.74 -5.36 4.43
C THR A 10 -2.24 -6.69 4.99
N PRO A 11 -3.05 -7.75 5.10
CA PRO A 11 -2.55 -9.08 5.42
C PRO A 11 -1.50 -9.63 4.45
N ALA A 12 -1.41 -9.09 3.23
CA ALA A 12 -0.36 -9.47 2.29
C ALA A 12 0.96 -8.77 2.64
N VAL A 13 2.05 -9.55 2.67
CA VAL A 13 3.42 -9.08 2.63
C VAL A 13 3.90 -9.32 1.21
N THR A 14 4.13 -8.26 0.46
CA THR A 14 4.46 -8.33 -0.96
C THR A 14 5.69 -7.51 -1.27
N ALA A 15 6.56 -8.00 -2.15
CA ALA A 15 7.70 -7.26 -2.67
C ALA A 15 7.88 -7.54 -4.16
N ALA A 16 8.42 -6.58 -4.89
CA ALA A 16 8.76 -6.70 -6.31
C ALA A 16 9.99 -5.88 -6.68
N LEU A 17 10.67 -6.30 -7.74
CA LEU A 17 11.68 -5.52 -8.45
C LEU A 17 11.16 -5.14 -9.82
N HIS A 18 11.41 -3.88 -10.23
CA HIS A 18 10.99 -3.32 -11.51
C HIS A 18 12.15 -2.53 -12.12
N ASP A 19 12.46 -2.76 -13.41
CA ASP A 19 13.60 -2.14 -14.09
C ASP A 19 13.33 -0.75 -14.71
N GLY A 20 12.11 -0.28 -14.55
CA GLY A 20 11.60 0.96 -15.17
C GLY A 20 10.67 0.67 -16.34
N GLU A 21 10.72 -0.53 -16.93
CA GLU A 21 9.87 -0.96 -18.04
C GLU A 21 8.91 -2.08 -17.64
N ARG A 22 9.37 -3.02 -16.80
CA ARG A 22 8.61 -4.20 -16.38
C ARG A 22 8.98 -4.70 -14.99
N VAL A 23 8.10 -5.50 -14.42
CA VAL A 23 8.36 -6.29 -13.20
C VAL A 23 9.34 -7.41 -13.55
N LEU A 24 10.47 -7.48 -12.84
CA LEU A 24 11.48 -8.53 -12.99
C LEU A 24 11.17 -9.74 -12.12
N ALA A 25 10.73 -9.50 -10.91
CA ALA A 25 10.33 -10.53 -9.95
C ALA A 25 9.31 -9.96 -8.97
N GLU A 26 8.40 -10.81 -8.49
CA GLU A 26 7.41 -10.48 -7.47
C GLU A 26 7.17 -11.68 -6.56
N SER A 27 7.03 -11.41 -5.26
CA SER A 27 6.69 -12.42 -4.26
C SER A 27 5.68 -11.88 -3.27
N THR A 28 4.67 -12.69 -2.96
CA THR A 28 3.59 -12.32 -2.03
C THR A 28 3.29 -13.48 -1.09
N THR A 29 3.19 -13.17 0.21
CA THR A 29 2.72 -14.11 1.24
C THR A 29 1.60 -13.44 2.04
N VAL A 30 0.46 -14.10 2.18
CA VAL A 30 -0.67 -13.58 2.96
C VAL A 30 -0.60 -14.12 4.39
N ASP A 31 -0.22 -13.26 5.34
CA ASP A 31 -0.18 -13.57 6.77
C ASP A 31 -0.32 -12.28 7.60
N ALA A 32 -1.46 -12.14 8.27
CA ALA A 32 -1.80 -10.93 9.02
C ALA A 32 -0.97 -10.70 10.30
N ARG A 33 -0.08 -11.61 10.69
CA ARG A 33 0.61 -11.59 11.98
C ARG A 33 2.13 -11.49 11.89
N ARG A 34 2.73 -11.89 10.77
CA ARG A 34 4.18 -12.07 10.63
C ARG A 34 4.85 -11.09 9.68
N HIS A 35 4.29 -9.88 9.50
CA HIS A 35 4.84 -8.88 8.56
C HIS A 35 6.34 -8.62 8.80
N GLY A 36 6.75 -8.44 10.08
CA GLY A 36 8.14 -8.18 10.43
C GLY A 36 9.09 -9.35 10.17
N GLU A 37 8.58 -10.58 10.21
CA GLU A 37 9.37 -11.78 9.94
C GLU A 37 9.46 -12.09 8.45
N LEU A 38 8.44 -11.73 7.67
CA LEU A 38 8.28 -12.12 6.29
C LEU A 38 8.85 -11.10 5.30
N LEU A 39 8.87 -9.80 5.61
CA LEU A 39 9.23 -8.77 4.64
C LEU A 39 10.65 -8.93 4.10
N VAL A 40 11.65 -9.09 4.98
CA VAL A 40 13.05 -9.22 4.55
C VAL A 40 13.25 -10.50 3.71
N PRO A 41 12.80 -11.70 4.12
CA PRO A 41 12.86 -12.88 3.26
C PRO A 41 12.15 -12.73 1.92
N THR A 42 11.03 -11.98 1.88
CA THR A 42 10.32 -11.70 0.61
C THR A 42 11.17 -10.80 -0.31
N ILE A 43 11.82 -9.76 0.24
CA ILE A 43 12.76 -8.91 -0.50
C ILE A 43 13.95 -9.73 -1.01
N GLU A 44 14.56 -10.58 -0.17
CA GLU A 44 15.67 -11.45 -0.59
C GLU A 44 15.26 -12.40 -1.73
N THR A 45 14.02 -12.89 -1.70
CA THR A 45 13.49 -13.76 -2.73
C THR A 45 13.42 -13.05 -4.07
N VAL A 46 12.82 -11.85 -4.14
CA VAL A 46 12.70 -11.11 -5.41
C VAL A 46 14.06 -10.65 -5.95
N LEU A 47 15.00 -10.28 -5.08
CA LEU A 47 16.38 -9.97 -5.49
C LEU A 47 17.06 -11.18 -6.14
N ARG A 48 16.98 -12.33 -5.49
CA ARG A 48 17.56 -13.58 -5.99
C ARG A 48 16.94 -14.01 -7.33
N GLU A 49 15.62 -13.94 -7.46
CA GLU A 49 14.89 -14.33 -8.68
C GLU A 49 15.20 -13.39 -9.85
N ALA A 50 15.41 -12.12 -9.59
CA ALA A 50 15.83 -11.14 -10.59
C ALA A 50 17.34 -11.18 -10.89
N GLY A 51 18.15 -11.96 -10.16
CA GLY A 51 19.61 -11.96 -10.27
C GLY A 51 20.27 -10.63 -9.86
N ALA A 52 19.63 -9.89 -8.95
CA ALA A 52 20.07 -8.58 -8.47
C ALA A 52 20.47 -8.62 -6.98
N THR A 53 21.15 -7.60 -6.55
CA THR A 53 21.53 -7.36 -5.14
C THR A 53 20.93 -6.05 -4.63
N LEU A 54 20.96 -5.83 -3.33
CA LEU A 54 20.53 -4.55 -2.74
C LEU A 54 21.36 -3.36 -3.26
N ALA A 55 22.63 -3.57 -3.62
CA ALA A 55 23.49 -2.51 -4.14
C ALA A 55 23.06 -2.03 -5.53
N ASP A 56 22.29 -2.81 -6.26
CA ASP A 56 21.79 -2.44 -7.60
C ASP A 56 20.51 -1.59 -7.52
N VAL A 57 19.84 -1.57 -6.35
CA VAL A 57 18.61 -0.79 -6.15
C VAL A 57 18.90 0.70 -6.21
N THR A 58 18.15 1.42 -7.03
CA THR A 58 18.28 2.87 -7.20
C THR A 58 17.15 3.70 -6.59
N VAL A 59 16.01 3.05 -6.28
CA VAL A 59 14.83 3.67 -5.63
C VAL A 59 14.12 2.63 -4.77
N VAL A 60 13.64 3.04 -3.60
CA VAL A 60 12.77 2.23 -2.75
C VAL A 60 11.36 2.82 -2.74
N VAL A 61 10.35 1.98 -2.93
CA VAL A 61 8.93 2.38 -2.89
C VAL A 61 8.20 1.52 -1.86
N ALA A 62 7.45 2.16 -0.96
CA ALA A 62 6.67 1.44 0.03
C ALA A 62 5.19 1.82 -0.02
N GLY A 63 4.31 0.85 0.24
CA GLY A 63 2.92 1.13 0.51
C GLY A 63 2.78 2.02 1.75
N ALA A 64 2.19 3.19 1.58
CA ALA A 64 2.01 4.18 2.64
C ALA A 64 0.70 3.98 3.44
N GLY A 65 -0.05 2.95 3.12
CA GLY A 65 -1.39 2.72 3.68
C GLY A 65 -2.51 3.39 2.86
N PRO A 66 -3.70 3.45 3.39
CA PRO A 66 -4.07 3.16 4.78
C PRO A 66 -4.01 1.66 5.13
N GLY A 67 -3.80 1.36 6.40
CA GLY A 67 -3.71 -0.01 6.88
C GLY A 67 -3.52 -0.10 8.40
N PRO A 68 -3.51 -1.32 8.97
CA PRO A 68 -3.22 -1.56 10.38
C PRO A 68 -1.85 -1.03 10.78
N TYR A 69 -1.82 -0.33 11.91
CA TYR A 69 -0.66 0.42 12.41
C TYR A 69 0.67 -0.36 12.41
N THR A 70 0.66 -1.62 12.89
CA THR A 70 1.90 -2.41 13.02
C THR A 70 2.45 -2.81 11.66
N GLY A 71 1.60 -3.38 10.78
CA GLY A 71 2.01 -3.79 9.44
C GLY A 71 2.55 -2.61 8.64
N LEU A 72 1.78 -1.52 8.60
CA LEU A 72 2.15 -0.29 7.89
C LEU A 72 3.55 0.23 8.31
N ARG A 73 3.86 0.22 9.61
CA ARG A 73 5.17 0.65 10.10
C ARG A 73 6.31 -0.27 9.70
N VAL A 74 6.07 -1.57 9.62
CA VAL A 74 7.11 -2.52 9.19
C VAL A 74 7.63 -2.12 7.81
N GLY A 75 6.76 -1.94 6.83
CA GLY A 75 7.14 -1.52 5.48
C GLY A 75 7.85 -0.17 5.46
N LEU A 76 7.21 0.86 6.02
CA LEU A 76 7.75 2.22 5.96
C LEU A 76 9.10 2.37 6.67
N MET A 77 9.30 1.72 7.84
CA MET A 77 10.59 1.75 8.52
C MET A 77 11.66 0.98 7.75
N THR A 78 11.32 -0.14 7.14
CA THR A 78 12.22 -0.89 6.26
C THR A 78 12.62 -0.04 5.06
N ALA A 79 11.67 0.67 4.42
CA ALA A 79 11.98 1.55 3.31
C ALA A 79 12.95 2.67 3.69
N GLN A 80 12.72 3.33 4.82
CA GLN A 80 13.60 4.39 5.31
C GLN A 80 15.01 3.86 5.67
N ALA A 81 15.08 2.68 6.29
CA ALA A 81 16.35 2.06 6.65
C ALA A 81 17.16 1.67 5.40
N LEU A 82 16.52 1.04 4.42
CA LEU A 82 17.17 0.66 3.15
C LEU A 82 17.62 1.90 2.38
N ALA A 83 16.75 2.89 2.21
CA ALA A 83 17.07 4.12 1.51
C ALA A 83 18.27 4.86 2.13
N THR A 84 18.30 4.95 3.47
CA THR A 84 19.41 5.56 4.20
C THR A 84 20.71 4.76 4.02
N SER A 85 20.63 3.44 4.12
CA SER A 85 21.81 2.55 3.99
C SER A 85 22.40 2.54 2.60
N LEU A 86 21.53 2.60 1.56
CA LEU A 86 21.94 2.57 0.15
C LEU A 86 22.24 3.95 -0.42
N GLY A 87 21.85 5.03 0.25
CA GLY A 87 21.97 6.40 -0.25
C GLY A 87 21.03 6.69 -1.42
N VAL A 88 19.87 6.03 -1.50
CA VAL A 88 18.90 6.18 -2.58
C VAL A 88 17.60 6.84 -2.07
N PRO A 89 16.79 7.45 -2.94
CA PRO A 89 15.51 7.99 -2.56
C PRO A 89 14.51 6.89 -2.14
N ALA A 90 13.58 7.25 -1.22
CA ALA A 90 12.44 6.43 -0.88
C ALA A 90 11.14 7.22 -1.04
N TYR A 91 10.12 6.56 -1.61
CA TYR A 91 8.79 7.12 -1.80
C TYR A 91 7.70 6.23 -1.20
N GLY A 92 6.59 6.87 -0.87
CA GLY A 92 5.35 6.21 -0.47
C GLY A 92 4.31 6.26 -1.59
N VAL A 93 3.54 5.21 -1.76
CA VAL A 93 2.36 5.14 -2.62
C VAL A 93 1.17 4.69 -1.78
N CYS A 94 0.00 5.27 -2.01
CA CYS A 94 -1.19 4.82 -1.31
C CYS A 94 -1.48 3.35 -1.63
N THR A 95 -1.66 2.53 -0.61
CA THR A 95 -1.94 1.09 -0.74
C THR A 95 -3.19 0.82 -1.59
N LEU A 96 -4.21 1.69 -1.51
CA LEU A 96 -5.41 1.56 -2.34
C LEU A 96 -5.12 1.83 -3.82
N ASP A 97 -4.16 2.74 -4.13
CA ASP A 97 -3.76 3.03 -5.51
C ASP A 97 -3.06 1.82 -6.16
N ALA A 98 -2.29 1.06 -5.37
CA ALA A 98 -1.68 -0.19 -5.85
C ALA A 98 -2.73 -1.26 -6.17
N VAL A 99 -3.81 -1.37 -5.36
CA VAL A 99 -4.95 -2.27 -5.66
C VAL A 99 -5.70 -1.79 -6.91
N ALA A 100 -5.92 -0.48 -7.03
CA ALA A 100 -6.58 0.11 -8.20
C ALA A 100 -5.79 -0.15 -9.48
N TYR A 101 -4.48 0.13 -9.45
CA TYR A 101 -3.61 -0.10 -10.60
C TYR A 101 -3.58 -1.58 -11.02
N GLY A 102 -3.46 -2.48 -10.04
CA GLY A 102 -3.47 -3.93 -10.28
C GLY A 102 -4.81 -4.46 -10.83
N SER A 103 -5.91 -3.72 -10.71
CA SER A 103 -7.21 -4.12 -11.27
C SER A 103 -7.27 -4.00 -12.80
N GLY A 104 -6.48 -3.13 -13.40
CA GLY A 104 -6.51 -2.86 -14.84
C GLY A 104 -7.79 -2.19 -15.33
N LEU A 105 -8.66 -1.71 -14.44
CA LEU A 105 -9.95 -1.15 -14.79
C LEU A 105 -9.82 0.24 -15.43
N SER A 106 -10.64 0.49 -16.45
CA SER A 106 -10.72 1.77 -17.19
C SER A 106 -12.02 2.52 -16.94
N GLU A 107 -12.95 1.95 -16.19
CA GLU A 107 -14.26 2.54 -15.84
C GLU A 107 -14.30 2.85 -14.34
N PRO A 108 -15.16 3.75 -13.86
CA PRO A 108 -15.23 4.13 -12.45
C PRO A 108 -15.54 2.97 -11.51
N PHE A 109 -14.81 2.88 -10.42
CA PHE A 109 -14.95 1.83 -9.40
C PHE A 109 -14.49 2.28 -8.01
N LEU A 110 -14.75 1.44 -7.01
CA LEU A 110 -14.27 1.63 -5.65
C LEU A 110 -13.26 0.55 -5.29
N VAL A 111 -12.20 0.94 -4.61
CA VAL A 111 -11.31 0.01 -3.89
C VAL A 111 -11.70 0.00 -2.42
N ALA A 112 -11.80 -1.19 -1.82
CA ALA A 112 -12.05 -1.33 -0.38
C ALA A 112 -11.15 -2.40 0.24
N THR A 113 -10.43 -2.05 1.31
CA THR A 113 -9.61 -2.96 2.12
C THR A 113 -10.12 -3.01 3.56
N ASP A 114 -9.81 -4.07 4.32
CA ASP A 114 -10.28 -4.22 5.71
C ASP A 114 -9.66 -3.16 6.62
N ALA A 115 -10.51 -2.34 7.24
CA ALA A 115 -10.10 -1.36 8.24
C ALA A 115 -10.30 -1.86 9.67
N ARG A 116 -10.65 -3.14 9.87
CA ARG A 116 -11.09 -3.71 11.16
C ARG A 116 -12.38 -3.05 11.67
N ARG A 117 -12.93 -3.54 12.79
CA ARG A 117 -14.09 -2.96 13.47
C ARG A 117 -15.35 -2.83 12.60
N LYS A 118 -15.52 -3.73 11.63
CA LYS A 118 -16.62 -3.72 10.65
C LYS A 118 -16.63 -2.45 9.77
N GLU A 119 -15.45 -1.92 9.45
CA GLU A 119 -15.24 -0.79 8.55
C GLU A 119 -14.24 -1.17 7.46
N VAL A 120 -14.21 -0.36 6.41
CA VAL A 120 -13.29 -0.49 5.28
C VAL A 120 -12.53 0.82 5.06
N PHE A 121 -11.24 0.72 4.69
CA PHE A 121 -10.55 1.80 4.01
C PHE A 121 -10.94 1.74 2.56
N TRP A 122 -11.29 2.88 1.96
CA TRP A 122 -11.75 2.91 0.59
C TRP A 122 -11.32 4.17 -0.16
N GLY A 123 -11.33 4.07 -1.49
CA GLY A 123 -11.14 5.17 -2.42
C GLY A 123 -12.02 5.00 -3.65
N HIS A 124 -12.40 6.12 -4.25
CA HIS A 124 -13.14 6.18 -5.51
C HIS A 124 -12.17 6.52 -6.64
N TYR A 125 -12.22 5.77 -7.70
CA TYR A 125 -11.33 5.85 -8.85
C TYR A 125 -12.14 6.07 -10.13
N GLU A 126 -11.61 6.90 -11.03
CA GLU A 126 -12.11 7.07 -12.40
C GLU A 126 -11.64 5.91 -13.27
N ASP A 127 -10.38 5.54 -13.10
CA ASP A 127 -9.71 4.41 -13.71
C ASP A 127 -8.60 3.88 -12.78
N MET A 128 -7.83 2.89 -13.20
CA MET A 128 -6.78 2.28 -12.39
C MET A 128 -5.68 3.26 -11.94
N ARG A 129 -5.53 4.44 -12.56
CA ARG A 129 -4.49 5.44 -12.26
C ARG A 129 -5.01 6.67 -11.54
N THR A 130 -6.29 6.98 -11.70
CA THR A 130 -6.87 8.26 -11.30
C THR A 130 -7.81 8.11 -10.11
N ARG A 131 -7.35 8.50 -8.94
CA ARG A 131 -8.19 8.54 -7.73
C ARG A 131 -8.98 9.85 -7.66
N LEU A 132 -10.31 9.76 -7.65
CA LEU A 132 -11.21 10.91 -7.55
C LEU A 132 -11.42 11.36 -6.11
N SER A 133 -11.48 10.42 -5.15
CA SER A 133 -11.65 10.75 -3.73
C SER A 133 -11.14 9.66 -2.80
N GLY A 134 -10.91 10.02 -1.54
CA GLY A 134 -10.27 9.18 -0.54
C GLY A 134 -8.75 9.40 -0.47
N PRO A 135 -7.99 8.56 0.25
CA PRO A 135 -8.49 7.43 1.03
C PRO A 135 -9.35 7.87 2.22
N ALA A 136 -10.40 7.11 2.50
CA ALA A 136 -11.33 7.35 3.61
C ALA A 136 -11.60 6.05 4.38
N VAL A 137 -12.24 6.16 5.54
CA VAL A 137 -12.72 5.04 6.34
C VAL A 137 -14.21 5.20 6.57
N SER A 138 -14.99 4.13 6.31
CA SER A 138 -16.44 4.11 6.47
C SER A 138 -16.93 2.71 6.79
N ARG A 139 -18.19 2.59 7.20
CA ARG A 139 -18.85 1.29 7.23
C ARG A 139 -19.18 0.83 5.81
N PRO A 140 -19.22 -0.48 5.53
CA PRO A 140 -19.49 -0.99 4.19
C PRO A 140 -20.80 -0.51 3.57
N HIS A 141 -21.84 -0.31 4.39
CA HIS A 141 -23.16 0.16 3.92
C HIS A 141 -23.21 1.67 3.58
N ASP A 142 -22.18 2.45 3.98
CA ASP A 142 -22.07 3.87 3.66
C ASP A 142 -21.32 4.12 2.35
N LEU A 143 -20.80 3.07 1.69
CA LEU A 143 -20.12 3.20 0.43
C LEU A 143 -21.08 3.61 -0.70
N PRO A 144 -20.63 4.42 -1.69
CA PRO A 144 -21.43 4.74 -2.88
C PRO A 144 -22.04 3.48 -3.50
N ALA A 145 -23.37 3.50 -3.76
CA ALA A 145 -24.14 2.29 -4.07
C ALA A 145 -23.99 1.79 -5.53
N ASP A 146 -23.65 2.67 -6.46
CA ASP A 146 -23.84 2.42 -7.90
C ASP A 146 -22.54 2.02 -8.63
N LEU A 147 -21.42 1.86 -7.91
CA LEU A 147 -20.12 1.57 -8.51
C LEU A 147 -19.66 0.14 -8.23
N PRO A 148 -18.95 -0.50 -9.17
CA PRO A 148 -18.25 -1.75 -8.92
C PRO A 148 -17.23 -1.63 -7.79
N LEU A 149 -16.91 -2.76 -7.17
CA LEU A 149 -16.02 -2.85 -6.01
C LEU A 149 -14.92 -3.88 -6.22
N VAL A 150 -13.70 -3.52 -5.80
CA VAL A 150 -12.54 -4.42 -5.75
C VAL A 150 -11.88 -4.40 -4.37
N GLY A 151 -11.06 -5.42 -4.09
CA GLY A 151 -10.27 -5.53 -2.87
C GLY A 151 -10.87 -6.41 -1.79
N ALA A 152 -10.03 -6.84 -0.84
CA ALA A 152 -10.39 -7.80 0.22
C ALA A 152 -11.51 -7.30 1.13
N GLY A 153 -11.60 -5.99 1.40
CA GLY A 153 -12.67 -5.40 2.20
C GLY A 153 -14.03 -5.50 1.51
N ALA A 154 -14.07 -5.31 0.18
CA ALA A 154 -15.28 -5.50 -0.60
C ALA A 154 -15.78 -6.96 -0.53
N ARG A 155 -14.89 -7.94 -0.72
CA ARG A 155 -15.22 -9.37 -0.62
C ARG A 155 -15.66 -9.77 0.79
N MET A 156 -14.98 -9.27 1.81
CA MET A 156 -15.32 -9.55 3.22
C MET A 156 -16.75 -9.14 3.58
N TYR A 157 -17.25 -8.07 2.98
CA TYR A 157 -18.58 -7.53 3.25
C TYR A 157 -19.55 -7.66 2.06
N ALA A 158 -19.36 -8.68 1.21
CA ALA A 158 -20.12 -8.93 0.00
C ALA A 158 -21.65 -8.87 0.19
N GLU A 159 -22.15 -9.44 1.29
CA GLU A 159 -23.59 -9.43 1.62
C GLU A 159 -24.12 -8.02 1.93
N VAL A 160 -23.27 -7.14 2.45
CA VAL A 160 -23.64 -5.75 2.81
C VAL A 160 -23.58 -4.82 1.62
N VAL A 161 -22.48 -4.92 0.82
CA VAL A 161 -22.25 -4.03 -0.31
C VAL A 161 -22.95 -4.46 -1.60
N GLY A 162 -23.47 -5.70 -1.63
CA GLY A 162 -24.06 -6.33 -2.81
C GLY A 162 -23.04 -7.15 -3.61
N ALA A 163 -23.17 -8.48 -3.56
CA ALA A 163 -22.23 -9.40 -4.20
C ALA A 163 -22.10 -9.19 -5.73
N SER A 164 -23.18 -8.73 -6.40
CA SER A 164 -23.17 -8.42 -7.82
C SER A 164 -22.29 -7.24 -8.24
N ARG A 165 -21.84 -6.44 -7.27
CA ARG A 165 -20.93 -5.30 -7.51
C ARG A 165 -19.45 -5.70 -7.48
N LEU A 166 -19.15 -6.90 -6.97
CA LEU A 166 -17.77 -7.35 -6.85
C LEU A 166 -17.21 -7.75 -8.20
N LEU A 167 -16.07 -7.19 -8.54
CA LEU A 167 -15.31 -7.58 -9.72
C LEU A 167 -14.25 -8.62 -9.37
N ASP A 168 -13.90 -9.44 -10.37
CA ASP A 168 -12.76 -10.34 -10.28
C ASP A 168 -11.47 -9.55 -10.52
N ALA A 169 -10.89 -9.07 -9.42
CA ALA A 169 -9.74 -8.19 -9.40
C ALA A 169 -8.92 -8.47 -8.13
N PRO A 170 -7.69 -7.95 -8.03
CA PRO A 170 -6.82 -8.16 -6.87
C PRO A 170 -7.49 -7.81 -5.53
N GLU A 171 -7.36 -8.72 -4.57
CA GLU A 171 -7.82 -8.48 -3.19
C GLU A 171 -6.83 -7.62 -2.40
N TYR A 172 -5.54 -7.73 -2.73
CA TYR A 172 -4.44 -7.12 -2.01
C TYR A 172 -3.59 -6.24 -2.94
N PRO A 173 -2.81 -5.28 -2.39
CA PRO A 173 -1.83 -4.52 -3.15
C PRO A 173 -0.68 -5.45 -3.55
N PHE A 174 -0.61 -5.83 -4.81
CA PHE A 174 0.56 -6.54 -5.32
C PHE A 174 1.70 -5.55 -5.54
N ALA A 175 2.92 -5.93 -5.12
CA ALA A 175 4.08 -5.05 -5.21
C ALA A 175 4.51 -4.77 -6.65
N GLY A 176 4.21 -5.66 -7.58
CA GLY A 176 4.42 -5.42 -9.01
C GLY A 176 3.57 -4.26 -9.54
N ALA A 177 2.30 -4.19 -9.14
CA ALA A 177 1.41 -3.07 -9.47
C ALA A 177 1.89 -1.77 -8.80
N LEU A 178 2.30 -1.84 -7.53
CA LEU A 178 2.88 -0.72 -6.79
C LEU A 178 4.13 -0.17 -7.49
N ALA A 179 5.05 -1.07 -7.91
CA ALA A 179 6.28 -0.73 -8.58
C ALA A 179 6.03 -0.10 -9.96
N SER A 180 5.11 -0.67 -10.74
CA SER A 180 4.76 -0.17 -12.06
C SER A 180 4.14 1.22 -11.99
N LEU A 181 3.16 1.41 -11.09
CA LEU A 181 2.55 2.72 -10.86
C LEU A 181 3.60 3.77 -10.46
N ALA A 182 4.52 3.41 -9.56
CA ALA A 182 5.60 4.31 -9.16
C ALA A 182 6.58 4.57 -10.30
N ALA A 183 6.97 3.57 -11.10
CA ALA A 183 7.90 3.70 -12.20
C ALA A 183 7.40 4.67 -13.29
N GLU A 184 6.09 4.66 -13.57
CA GLU A 184 5.46 5.62 -14.47
C GLU A 184 5.69 7.08 -14.03
N GLN A 185 5.71 7.34 -12.72
CA GLN A 185 5.87 8.69 -12.15
C GLN A 185 7.35 9.09 -11.97
N LEU A 186 8.22 8.13 -11.68
CA LEU A 186 9.64 8.37 -11.39
C LEU A 186 10.44 8.88 -12.62
N GLY A 187 9.88 8.75 -13.81
CA GLY A 187 10.45 9.32 -15.05
C GLY A 187 10.14 10.80 -15.26
N GLU A 188 9.27 11.40 -14.47
CA GLU A 188 8.87 12.80 -14.61
C GLU A 188 10.01 13.75 -14.17
N PRO A 189 10.20 14.88 -14.87
CA PRO A 189 11.12 15.90 -14.42
C PRO A 189 10.68 16.45 -13.05
N ASP A 190 11.65 16.75 -12.20
CA ASP A 190 11.45 17.36 -10.88
C ASP A 190 10.56 16.57 -9.89
N VAL A 191 10.36 15.27 -10.14
CA VAL A 191 9.51 14.39 -9.30
C VAL A 191 9.84 14.52 -7.81
N ARG A 192 11.12 14.63 -7.46
CA ARG A 192 11.56 14.76 -6.08
C ARG A 192 11.05 16.05 -5.43
N GLU A 193 11.18 17.18 -6.12
CA GLU A 193 10.72 18.48 -5.62
C GLU A 193 9.19 18.50 -5.45
N VAL A 194 8.47 17.95 -6.42
CA VAL A 194 6.99 17.84 -6.37
C VAL A 194 6.54 16.94 -5.23
N VAL A 195 7.23 15.84 -4.95
CA VAL A 195 6.95 14.97 -3.81
C VAL A 195 7.26 15.66 -2.48
N GLU A 196 8.40 16.35 -2.39
CA GLU A 196 8.79 17.09 -1.17
C GLU A 196 7.82 18.24 -0.87
N SER A 197 7.24 18.88 -1.87
CA SER A 197 6.17 19.89 -1.71
C SER A 197 4.83 19.30 -1.27
N GLY A 198 4.65 17.98 -1.39
CA GLY A 198 3.41 17.28 -1.02
C GLY A 198 2.28 17.42 -2.03
N THR A 199 2.57 17.84 -3.26
CA THR A 199 1.57 18.06 -4.32
C THR A 199 1.54 16.97 -5.38
N HIS A 200 2.44 15.99 -5.33
CA HIS A 200 2.45 14.89 -6.29
C HIS A 200 1.21 13.99 -6.12
N PRO A 201 0.49 13.65 -7.20
CA PRO A 201 -0.80 12.94 -7.12
C PRO A 201 -0.66 11.49 -6.63
N VAL A 202 0.44 10.83 -6.94
CA VAL A 202 0.66 9.40 -6.65
C VAL A 202 1.75 9.18 -5.60
N LEU A 203 2.93 9.79 -5.79
CA LEU A 203 4.08 9.62 -4.91
C LEU A 203 3.99 10.56 -3.70
N SER A 204 4.47 10.09 -2.58
CA SER A 204 4.61 10.87 -1.34
C SER A 204 5.95 10.60 -0.68
N LEU A 205 6.31 11.37 0.33
CA LEU A 205 7.33 10.92 1.26
C LEU A 205 6.87 9.62 1.94
N PRO A 206 7.77 8.71 2.33
CA PRO A 206 7.42 7.42 2.95
C PRO A 206 6.92 7.64 4.39
N ARG A 207 5.72 8.20 4.50
CA ARG A 207 5.02 8.50 5.74
C ARG A 207 3.68 7.78 5.78
N PRO A 208 3.25 7.31 6.97
CA PRO A 208 2.01 6.55 7.09
C PRO A 208 0.77 7.42 6.87
N VAL A 209 -0.17 6.92 6.09
CA VAL A 209 -1.52 7.48 5.95
C VAL A 209 -2.39 6.95 7.07
N TYR A 210 -2.47 7.68 8.17
CA TYR A 210 -3.32 7.33 9.32
C TYR A 210 -4.69 7.99 9.18
N LEU A 211 -5.72 7.18 8.90
CA LEU A 211 -7.12 7.63 8.83
C LEU A 211 -7.84 7.49 10.17
N ARG A 212 -7.20 6.88 11.16
CA ARG A 212 -7.74 6.71 12.51
C ARG A 212 -6.75 7.19 13.55
N ARG A 213 -7.30 7.72 14.64
CA ARG A 213 -6.51 7.99 15.85
C ARG A 213 -6.13 6.66 16.52
N PRO A 214 -4.94 6.55 17.11
CA PRO A 214 -4.57 5.41 17.94
C PRO A 214 -5.60 5.14 19.03
N ASP A 215 -5.85 3.85 19.32
CA ASP A 215 -6.78 3.44 20.38
C ASP A 215 -6.25 3.65 21.80
N ALA A 216 -4.99 4.03 21.94
CA ALA A 216 -4.36 4.30 23.22
C ALA A 216 -5.02 5.51 23.89
N GLN A 217 -5.81 5.25 24.94
CA GLN A 217 -6.30 6.30 25.83
C GLN A 217 -5.22 6.57 26.89
N VAL A 218 -4.94 7.83 27.12
CA VAL A 218 -4.11 8.23 28.27
C VAL A 218 -4.86 7.79 29.53
N PRO A 219 -4.24 7.00 30.43
CA PRO A 219 -4.89 6.61 31.67
C PRO A 219 -5.34 7.85 32.44
N ALA A 220 -6.57 7.88 32.91
CA ALA A 220 -7.14 9.00 33.67
C ALA A 220 -6.45 9.26 35.03
N ALA A 221 -5.64 8.32 35.53
CA ALA A 221 -4.80 8.50 36.72
C ALA A 221 -3.57 7.60 36.65
N PRO A 222 -2.42 7.99 37.21
CA PRO A 222 -1.26 7.11 37.30
C PRO A 222 -1.61 5.92 38.23
N LYS A 223 -1.24 4.70 37.79
CA LYS A 223 -1.31 3.51 38.66
C LYS A 223 -0.46 3.80 39.90
N LYS A 224 -1.06 3.77 41.12
CA LYS A 224 -0.30 3.76 42.34
C LYS A 224 0.54 2.47 42.35
N VAL A 225 1.86 2.64 42.27
CA VAL A 225 2.79 1.54 42.53
C VAL A 225 2.69 1.26 44.03
N GLY A 226 2.17 0.10 44.41
CA GLY A 226 2.11 -0.34 45.79
C GLY A 226 3.55 -0.48 46.32
N THR A 227 3.79 0.12 47.46
CA THR A 227 4.99 -0.10 48.30
C THR A 227 4.96 -1.48 48.92
#